data_bb7d36616038a43ca0fef019f16dc2cd
#
_entry.id   bb7d36616038a43ca0fef019f16dc2cd
#
_cell.length_a   1.000
_cell.length_b   1.000
_cell.length_c   1.000
_cell.angle_alpha   90.00
_cell.angle_beta   90.00
_cell.angle_gamma   90.00
#
_symmetry.space_group_name_H-M   'P 1'
#
loop_
_entity.id
_entity.type
_entity.pdbx_description
1 polymer ?
#
loop_
_entity_poly.entity_id
_entity_poly.type
_entity_poly.pdbx_seq_one_letter_code
_entity_poly.pdbx_strand_id
1 'polypeptide(L)'
;MKIGFFTDTYLPQVSGVATSIQTLKEQLERYGHEVYIFTTTDPKASKEEVNIIRMPSVPFISFKERRIVVRGMWFAYLTAKELELDLIHTHTEFGAGLLGKWVGKRLEIPVIHTYHTMYEDYIHYIAKGKVVRPGHVKYLSRQFVDHSTGVVCPSQRVVDTLRGYGA
;
A
#
# COMPACT_ATOMS: atom_id res chain seq x y z
N MET A 1 -12.53 -3.91 -15.04
CA MET A 1 -11.44 -4.64 -14.38
C MET A 1 -11.72 -4.76 -12.89
N LYS A 2 -11.26 -5.82 -12.28
CA LYS A 2 -11.28 -6.04 -10.83
C LYS A 2 -9.91 -5.71 -10.25
N ILE A 3 -9.84 -4.68 -9.41
CA ILE A 3 -8.59 -4.11 -8.91
C ILE A 3 -8.53 -4.25 -7.41
N GLY A 4 -7.44 -4.83 -6.89
CA GLY A 4 -7.17 -4.93 -5.46
C GLY A 4 -6.22 -3.82 -5.01
N PHE A 5 -6.67 -2.95 -4.13
CA PHE A 5 -5.83 -1.94 -3.47
C PHE A 5 -5.27 -2.50 -2.18
N PHE A 6 -3.95 -2.52 -2.04
CA PHE A 6 -3.27 -2.96 -0.82
C PHE A 6 -2.64 -1.77 -0.12
N THR A 7 -3.09 -1.49 1.09
CA THR A 7 -2.64 -0.33 1.87
C THR A 7 -2.68 -0.60 3.37
N ASP A 8 -1.67 -0.10 4.10
CA ASP A 8 -1.67 -0.13 5.57
C ASP A 8 -2.54 0.99 6.17
N THR A 9 -2.91 1.97 5.36
CA THR A 9 -3.65 3.16 5.77
C THR A 9 -4.91 3.33 4.95
N TYR A 10 -6.06 3.29 5.60
CA TYR A 10 -7.36 3.58 4.99
C TYR A 10 -8.35 4.14 6.03
N LEU A 11 -9.50 4.61 5.58
CA LEU A 11 -10.57 5.07 6.48
C LEU A 11 -10.90 4.00 7.55
N PRO A 12 -11.25 4.38 8.77
CA PRO A 12 -11.51 5.74 9.27
C PRO A 12 -10.27 6.53 9.70
N GLN A 13 -9.08 6.04 9.44
CA GLN A 13 -7.85 6.79 9.70
C GLN A 13 -7.80 8.06 8.82
N VAL A 14 -7.64 9.21 9.45
CA VAL A 14 -7.55 10.49 8.74
C VAL A 14 -6.11 10.72 8.28
N SER A 15 -5.89 10.67 6.97
CA SER A 15 -4.60 10.96 6.35
C SER A 15 -4.78 11.35 4.89
N GLY A 16 -3.82 12.10 4.34
CA GLY A 16 -3.82 12.43 2.92
C GLY A 16 -3.76 11.20 2.01
N VAL A 17 -3.08 10.15 2.46
CA VAL A 17 -2.99 8.86 1.74
C VAL A 17 -4.37 8.19 1.69
N ALA A 18 -5.07 8.08 2.83
CA ALA A 18 -6.40 7.47 2.88
C ALA A 18 -7.40 8.22 2.01
N THR A 19 -7.38 9.56 2.03
CA THR A 19 -8.23 10.40 1.18
C THR A 19 -7.93 10.21 -0.31
N SER A 20 -6.66 10.17 -0.68
CA SER A 20 -6.23 9.93 -2.05
C SER A 20 -6.68 8.56 -2.57
N ILE A 21 -6.55 7.52 -1.74
CA ILE A 21 -7.00 6.16 -2.07
C ILE A 21 -8.51 6.13 -2.27
N GLN A 22 -9.28 6.76 -1.38
CA GLN A 22 -10.73 6.84 -1.49
C GLN A 22 -11.14 7.53 -2.80
N THR A 23 -10.53 8.67 -3.10
CA THR A 23 -10.81 9.42 -4.33
C THR A 23 -10.53 8.59 -5.58
N LEU A 24 -9.39 7.90 -5.62
CA LEU A 24 -9.04 7.03 -6.74
C LEU A 24 -10.03 5.87 -6.90
N LYS A 25 -10.41 5.23 -5.79
CA LYS A 25 -11.42 4.18 -5.79
C LYS A 25 -12.72 4.66 -6.39
N GLU A 26 -13.25 5.78 -5.91
CA GLU A 26 -14.51 6.36 -6.38
C GLU A 26 -14.46 6.68 -7.88
N GLN A 27 -13.35 7.23 -8.36
CA GLN A 27 -13.19 7.54 -9.78
C GLN A 27 -13.14 6.28 -10.65
N LEU A 28 -12.39 5.26 -10.23
CA LEU A 28 -12.31 4.00 -10.96
C LEU A 28 -13.68 3.30 -11.01
N GLU A 29 -14.43 3.33 -9.94
CA GLU A 29 -15.79 2.79 -9.90
C GLU A 29 -16.75 3.54 -10.85
N ARG A 30 -16.61 4.86 -10.97
CA ARG A 30 -17.36 5.65 -11.96
C ARG A 30 -17.06 5.24 -13.42
N TYR A 31 -15.84 4.77 -13.68
CA TYR A 31 -15.44 4.24 -14.99
C TYR A 31 -15.80 2.77 -15.19
N GLY A 32 -16.56 2.15 -14.27
CA GLY A 32 -17.05 0.79 -14.39
C GLY A 32 -16.10 -0.29 -13.89
N HIS A 33 -15.06 0.07 -13.15
CA HIS A 33 -14.15 -0.88 -12.51
C HIS A 33 -14.68 -1.29 -11.13
N GLU A 34 -14.34 -2.49 -10.68
CA GLU A 34 -14.59 -2.95 -9.32
C GLU A 34 -13.32 -2.81 -8.51
N VAL A 35 -13.37 -2.10 -7.39
CA VAL A 35 -12.22 -1.87 -6.51
C VAL A 35 -12.44 -2.53 -5.15
N TYR A 36 -11.50 -3.37 -4.75
CA TYR A 36 -11.47 -4.04 -3.46
C TYR A 36 -10.28 -3.53 -2.65
N ILE A 37 -10.51 -3.12 -1.41
CA ILE A 37 -9.45 -2.59 -0.54
C ILE A 37 -9.04 -3.65 0.47
N PHE A 38 -7.78 -4.05 0.42
CA PHE A 38 -7.13 -4.92 1.39
C PHE A 38 -6.33 -4.03 2.35
N THR A 39 -6.79 -3.95 3.57
CA THR A 39 -6.20 -3.07 4.58
C THR A 39 -6.20 -3.70 5.97
N THR A 40 -5.73 -2.96 6.95
CA THR A 40 -5.63 -3.42 8.32
C THR A 40 -6.95 -3.30 9.07
N THR A 41 -7.14 -4.12 10.10
CA THR A 41 -8.27 -3.95 11.03
C THR A 41 -8.18 -2.61 11.75
N ASP A 42 -9.34 -1.99 11.98
CA ASP A 42 -9.47 -0.79 12.78
C ASP A 42 -10.71 -0.90 13.67
N PRO A 43 -10.60 -0.67 15.00
CA PRO A 43 -11.73 -0.76 15.91
C PRO A 43 -12.86 0.24 15.61
N LYS A 44 -12.54 1.33 14.91
CA LYS A 44 -13.50 2.38 14.53
C LYS A 44 -14.10 2.15 13.15
N ALA A 45 -13.67 1.09 12.44
CA ALA A 45 -14.25 0.79 11.13
C ALA A 45 -15.70 0.36 11.23
N SER A 46 -16.51 0.76 10.24
CA SER A 46 -17.89 0.32 10.14
C SER A 46 -17.95 -1.18 9.91
N LYS A 47 -18.96 -1.83 10.48
CA LYS A 47 -19.26 -3.24 10.24
C LYS A 47 -19.96 -3.47 8.89
N GLU A 48 -20.43 -2.42 8.25
CA GLU A 48 -21.19 -2.43 7.01
C GLU A 48 -20.35 -2.03 5.78
N GLU A 49 -19.02 -2.12 5.90
CA GLU A 49 -18.12 -1.80 4.79
C GLU A 49 -18.33 -2.75 3.60
N VAL A 50 -18.41 -2.20 2.40
CA VAL A 50 -18.54 -2.96 1.14
C VAL A 50 -17.21 -2.96 0.40
N ASN A 51 -16.77 -4.14 -0.05
CA ASN A 51 -15.52 -4.33 -0.81
C ASN A 51 -14.26 -3.87 -0.06
N ILE A 52 -14.30 -3.92 1.26
CA ILE A 52 -13.16 -3.63 2.12
C ILE A 52 -12.83 -4.89 2.93
N ILE A 53 -11.64 -5.44 2.69
CA ILE A 53 -11.14 -6.64 3.33
C ILE A 53 -10.14 -6.22 4.40
N ARG A 54 -10.52 -6.39 5.65
CA ARG A 54 -9.68 -6.02 6.79
C ARG A 54 -8.94 -7.24 7.32
N MET A 55 -7.63 -7.15 7.28
CA MET A 55 -6.71 -8.21 7.70
C MET A 55 -6.18 -7.94 9.12
N PRO A 56 -5.90 -9.00 9.90
CA PRO A 56 -5.31 -8.83 11.22
C PRO A 56 -4.04 -7.98 11.19
N SER A 57 -3.93 -7.05 12.14
CA SER A 57 -2.81 -6.10 12.22
C SER A 57 -2.44 -5.79 13.67
N VAL A 58 -1.25 -5.24 13.84
CA VAL A 58 -0.84 -4.60 15.08
C VAL A 58 -0.53 -3.13 14.83
N PRO A 59 -0.77 -2.24 15.81
CA PRO A 59 -0.38 -0.85 15.71
C PRO A 59 1.13 -0.73 15.54
N PHE A 60 1.57 0.16 14.64
CA PHE A 60 2.98 0.51 14.54
C PHE A 60 3.35 1.49 15.66
N ILE A 61 4.36 1.15 16.45
CA ILE A 61 4.70 1.85 17.72
C ILE A 61 4.95 3.35 17.51
N SER A 62 5.59 3.73 16.43
CA SER A 62 5.94 5.13 16.13
C SER A 62 4.79 5.94 15.52
N PHE A 63 3.74 5.28 15.03
CA PHE A 63 2.58 5.90 14.39
C PHE A 63 1.32 5.21 14.87
N LYS A 64 0.68 5.76 15.89
CA LYS A 64 -0.51 5.17 16.53
C LYS A 64 -1.68 4.90 15.57
N GLU A 65 -1.75 5.66 14.47
CA GLU A 65 -2.83 5.55 13.48
C GLU A 65 -2.52 4.57 12.35
N ARG A 66 -1.27 4.11 12.24
CA ARG A 66 -0.85 3.16 11.21
C ARG A 66 -0.74 1.77 11.80
N ARG A 67 -1.10 0.79 10.98
CA ARG A 67 -1.04 -0.62 11.34
C ARG A 67 -0.26 -1.40 10.30
N ILE A 68 0.44 -2.42 10.75
CA ILE A 68 1.20 -3.34 9.89
C ILE A 68 0.41 -4.63 9.79
N VAL A 69 0.25 -5.13 8.59
CA VAL A 69 -0.33 -6.46 8.36
C VAL A 69 0.66 -7.52 8.81
N VAL A 70 0.35 -8.22 9.90
CA VAL A 70 1.23 -9.26 10.50
C VAL A 70 0.71 -10.67 10.29
N ARG A 71 -0.56 -10.80 9.90
CA ARG A 71 -1.22 -12.09 9.65
C ARG A 71 -2.10 -11.96 8.41
N GLY A 72 -2.56 -13.08 7.91
CA GLY A 72 -3.57 -13.11 6.85
C GLY A 72 -2.99 -13.17 5.44
N MET A 73 -1.70 -13.49 5.26
CA MET A 73 -1.11 -13.66 3.93
C MET A 73 -1.91 -14.64 3.07
N TRP A 74 -2.20 -15.81 3.59
CA TRP A 74 -2.99 -16.83 2.90
C TRP A 74 -4.44 -16.41 2.71
N PHE A 75 -5.02 -15.75 3.70
CA PHE A 75 -6.37 -15.19 3.59
C PHE A 75 -6.45 -14.16 2.46
N ALA A 76 -5.50 -13.23 2.38
CA ALA A 76 -5.45 -12.24 1.31
C ALA A 76 -5.27 -12.89 -0.07
N TYR A 77 -4.39 -13.87 -0.18
CA TYR A 77 -4.16 -14.61 -1.41
C TYR A 77 -5.41 -15.35 -1.88
N LEU A 78 -6.05 -16.11 -1.00
CA LEU A 78 -7.25 -16.87 -1.32
C LEU A 78 -8.42 -15.95 -1.67
N THR A 79 -8.59 -14.85 -0.94
CA THR A 79 -9.62 -13.86 -1.24
C THR A 79 -9.37 -13.19 -2.60
N ALA A 80 -8.15 -12.78 -2.88
CA ALA A 80 -7.80 -12.18 -4.17
C ALA A 80 -8.01 -13.15 -5.34
N LYS A 81 -7.71 -14.43 -5.14
CA LYS A 81 -7.93 -15.49 -6.11
C LYS A 81 -9.42 -15.72 -6.35
N GLU A 82 -10.23 -15.79 -5.30
CA GLU A 82 -11.68 -15.97 -5.38
C GLU A 82 -12.37 -14.78 -6.07
N LEU A 83 -11.90 -13.56 -5.81
CA LEU A 83 -12.37 -12.35 -6.47
C LEU A 83 -11.96 -12.26 -7.95
N GLU A 84 -11.02 -13.07 -8.40
CA GLU A 84 -10.49 -13.04 -9.77
C GLU A 84 -9.91 -11.66 -10.13
N LEU A 85 -9.04 -11.12 -9.28
CA LEU A 85 -8.43 -9.81 -9.51
C LEU A 85 -7.61 -9.76 -10.81
N ASP A 86 -7.77 -8.68 -11.55
CA ASP A 86 -7.03 -8.41 -12.79
C ASP A 86 -5.74 -7.64 -12.55
N LEU A 87 -5.70 -6.84 -11.49
CA LEU A 87 -4.62 -5.91 -11.17
C LEU A 87 -4.52 -5.72 -9.66
N ILE A 88 -3.30 -5.61 -9.15
CA ILE A 88 -3.03 -5.15 -7.80
C ILE A 88 -2.40 -3.77 -7.84
N HIS A 89 -2.88 -2.87 -6.98
CA HIS A 89 -2.35 -1.54 -6.80
C HIS A 89 -1.95 -1.35 -5.34
N THR A 90 -0.66 -1.28 -5.08
CA THR A 90 -0.11 -1.06 -3.74
C THR A 90 0.06 0.42 -3.46
N HIS A 91 -0.26 0.86 -2.26
CA HIS A 91 -0.23 2.26 -1.84
C HIS A 91 0.71 2.53 -0.67
N THR A 92 1.25 1.50 -0.07
CA THR A 92 2.27 1.59 0.98
C THR A 92 3.38 0.59 0.71
N GLU A 93 4.61 0.87 1.15
CA GLU A 93 5.79 0.05 0.88
C GLU A 93 6.03 -1.03 1.94
N PHE A 94 5.27 -1.01 3.03
CA PHE A 94 5.39 -1.96 4.12
C PHE A 94 4.29 -3.03 4.07
N GLY A 95 4.07 -3.72 5.13
CA GLY A 95 3.07 -4.75 5.37
C GLY A 95 2.12 -5.07 4.21
N ALA A 96 1.07 -4.29 4.03
CA ALA A 96 0.08 -4.51 2.97
C ALA A 96 0.66 -4.35 1.56
N GLY A 97 1.61 -3.45 1.35
CA GLY A 97 2.28 -3.29 0.06
C GLY A 97 3.11 -4.50 -0.33
N LEU A 98 3.91 -5.01 0.59
CA LEU A 98 4.68 -6.25 0.39
C LEU A 98 3.76 -7.45 0.17
N LEU A 99 2.67 -7.52 0.93
CA LEU A 99 1.65 -8.54 0.76
C LEU A 99 1.01 -8.48 -0.63
N GLY A 100 0.68 -7.28 -1.11
CA GLY A 100 0.13 -7.07 -2.44
C GLY A 100 1.08 -7.54 -3.55
N LYS A 101 2.37 -7.26 -3.43
CA LYS A 101 3.39 -7.76 -4.36
C LYS A 101 3.50 -9.28 -4.34
N TRP A 102 3.48 -9.87 -3.17
CA TRP A 102 3.52 -11.32 -3.01
C TRP A 102 2.30 -11.99 -3.62
N VAL A 103 1.10 -11.47 -3.37
CA VAL A 103 -0.16 -11.97 -3.96
C VAL A 103 -0.13 -11.83 -5.48
N GLY A 104 0.27 -10.68 -6.00
CA GLY A 104 0.38 -10.43 -7.44
C GLY A 104 1.33 -11.40 -8.13
N LYS A 105 2.47 -11.67 -7.53
CA LYS A 105 3.42 -12.64 -8.04
C LYS A 105 2.83 -14.06 -8.07
N ARG A 106 2.12 -14.46 -7.03
CA ARG A 106 1.50 -15.78 -6.96
C ARG A 106 0.34 -15.97 -7.92
N LEU A 107 -0.43 -14.91 -8.16
CA LEU A 107 -1.56 -14.93 -9.10
C LEU A 107 -1.12 -14.63 -10.55
N GLU A 108 0.15 -14.28 -10.76
CA GLU A 108 0.70 -13.89 -12.06
C GLU A 108 -0.07 -12.72 -12.70
N ILE A 109 -0.46 -11.74 -11.88
CA ILE A 109 -1.12 -10.52 -12.31
C ILE A 109 -0.23 -9.30 -12.09
N PRO A 110 -0.42 -8.23 -12.89
CA PRO A 110 0.40 -7.03 -12.77
C PRO A 110 0.20 -6.33 -11.44
N VAL A 111 1.27 -5.69 -10.95
CA VAL A 111 1.28 -4.88 -9.73
C VAL A 111 1.75 -3.48 -10.07
N ILE A 112 0.90 -2.49 -9.78
CA ILE A 112 1.23 -1.06 -9.86
C ILE A 112 1.43 -0.55 -8.44
N HIS A 113 2.35 0.38 -8.26
CA HIS A 113 2.61 1.03 -6.99
C HIS A 113 2.47 2.55 -7.11
N THR A 114 1.76 3.18 -6.17
CA THR A 114 1.77 4.64 -6.00
C THR A 114 2.66 5.00 -4.82
N TYR A 115 3.68 5.80 -5.09
CA TYR A 115 4.64 6.28 -4.12
C TYR A 115 4.11 7.56 -3.45
N HIS A 116 3.42 7.41 -2.32
CA HIS A 116 2.79 8.54 -1.62
C HIS A 116 3.72 9.32 -0.70
N THR A 117 4.74 8.67 -0.15
CA THR A 117 5.51 9.21 0.97
C THR A 117 7.00 9.20 0.68
N MET A 118 7.62 10.37 0.76
CA MET A 118 9.08 10.50 0.76
C MET A 118 9.60 10.11 2.15
N TYR A 119 9.94 8.83 2.34
CA TYR A 119 10.41 8.31 3.63
C TYR A 119 11.71 8.96 4.10
N GLU A 120 12.54 9.42 3.19
CA GLU A 120 13.76 10.14 3.51
C GLU A 120 13.48 11.41 4.34
N ASP A 121 12.39 12.11 4.03
CA ASP A 121 11.94 13.29 4.79
C ASP A 121 11.38 12.92 6.17
N TYR A 122 11.01 11.66 6.38
CA TYR A 122 10.38 11.16 7.62
C TYR A 122 11.31 10.33 8.51
N ILE A 123 12.55 10.08 8.11
CA ILE A 123 13.49 9.27 8.90
C ILE A 123 13.70 9.85 10.30
N HIS A 124 13.77 11.17 10.43
CA HIS A 124 13.92 11.86 11.71
C HIS A 124 12.74 11.63 12.65
N TYR A 125 11.54 11.43 12.11
CA TYR A 125 10.33 11.16 12.90
C TYR A 125 10.19 9.70 13.28
N ILE A 126 10.62 8.79 12.42
CA ILE A 126 10.40 7.34 12.59
C ILE A 126 11.32 6.75 13.65
N ALA A 127 12.57 7.18 13.70
CA ALA A 127 13.58 6.51 14.53
C ALA A 127 14.47 7.49 15.30
N LYS A 128 14.13 8.78 15.37
CA LYS A 128 15.03 9.81 15.90
C LYS A 128 16.47 9.66 15.34
N GLY A 129 16.58 9.21 14.09
CA GLY A 129 17.84 9.00 13.39
C GLY A 129 18.70 7.82 13.87
N LYS A 130 18.21 7.00 14.82
CA LYS A 130 19.07 5.97 15.45
C LYS A 130 19.05 4.59 14.81
N VAL A 131 17.94 4.19 14.15
CA VAL A 131 17.74 2.80 13.67
C VAL A 131 17.64 2.72 12.15
N VAL A 132 17.13 3.73 11.48
CA VAL A 132 16.95 3.74 10.01
C VAL A 132 17.85 4.77 9.39
N ARG A 133 18.80 4.32 8.58
CA ARG A 133 19.71 5.20 7.83
C ARG A 133 19.13 5.52 6.46
N PRO A 134 19.44 6.72 5.86
CA PRO A 134 19.01 7.06 4.51
C PRO A 134 19.31 5.99 3.46
N GLY A 135 20.45 5.30 3.59
CA GLY A 135 20.83 4.21 2.70
C GLY A 135 19.89 2.99 2.73
N HIS A 136 19.28 2.69 3.88
CA HIS A 136 18.29 1.61 4.00
C HIS A 136 16.98 1.99 3.29
N VAL A 137 16.53 3.23 3.44
CA VAL A 137 15.33 3.73 2.74
C VAL A 137 15.53 3.69 1.23
N LYS A 138 16.68 4.16 0.76
CA LYS A 138 17.09 4.11 -0.64
C LYS A 138 17.04 2.69 -1.21
N TYR A 139 17.65 1.75 -0.51
CA TYR A 139 17.69 0.35 -0.92
C TYR A 139 16.30 -0.28 -0.98
N LEU A 140 15.50 -0.10 0.08
CA LEU A 140 14.15 -0.66 0.18
C LEU A 140 13.21 -0.05 -0.87
N SER A 141 13.25 1.27 -1.05
CA SER A 141 12.46 1.97 -2.07
C SER A 141 12.79 1.46 -3.47
N ARG A 142 14.07 1.32 -3.78
CA ARG A 142 14.52 0.77 -5.06
C ARG A 142 14.04 -0.65 -5.26
N GLN A 143 14.26 -1.54 -4.30
CA GLN A 143 13.81 -2.93 -4.38
C GLN A 143 12.29 -3.05 -4.58
N PHE A 144 11.54 -2.17 -3.94
CA PHE A 144 10.10 -2.16 -4.09
C PHE A 144 9.68 -1.71 -5.49
N VAL A 145 10.26 -0.64 -5.99
CA VAL A 145 9.94 -0.05 -7.29
C VAL A 145 10.35 -0.97 -8.45
N ASP A 146 11.57 -1.51 -8.43
CA ASP A 146 12.13 -2.34 -9.50
C ASP A 146 11.32 -3.62 -9.77
N HIS A 147 10.60 -4.12 -8.77
CA HIS A 147 9.78 -5.33 -8.90
C HIS A 147 8.29 -5.04 -9.13
N SER A 148 7.93 -3.80 -9.44
CA SER A 148 6.57 -3.40 -9.81
C SER A 148 6.44 -3.31 -11.32
N THR A 149 5.25 -3.63 -11.84
CA THR A 149 4.94 -3.49 -13.28
C THR A 149 4.91 -2.03 -13.70
N GLY A 150 4.48 -1.15 -12.80
CA GLY A 150 4.47 0.29 -13.00
C GLY A 150 4.46 1.02 -11.67
N VAL A 151 4.91 2.28 -11.69
CA VAL A 151 4.98 3.15 -10.51
C VAL A 151 4.35 4.50 -10.83
N VAL A 152 3.46 4.94 -9.96
CA VAL A 152 2.85 6.26 -10.01
C VAL A 152 3.56 7.17 -9.01
N CYS A 153 4.08 8.27 -9.48
CA CYS A 153 4.76 9.27 -8.66
C CYS A 153 3.94 10.56 -8.62
N PRO A 154 3.71 11.16 -7.45
CA PRO A 154 2.88 12.35 -7.31
C PRO A 154 3.52 13.61 -7.87
N SER A 155 4.84 13.61 -8.10
CA SER A 155 5.56 14.76 -8.64
C SER A 155 6.85 14.35 -9.34
N GLN A 156 7.38 15.25 -10.17
CA GLN A 156 8.68 15.07 -10.81
C GLN A 156 9.82 14.91 -9.79
N ARG A 157 9.74 15.59 -8.66
CA ARG A 157 10.70 15.43 -7.56
C ARG A 157 10.80 13.97 -7.09
N VAL A 158 9.68 13.28 -6.95
CA VAL A 158 9.67 11.86 -6.56
C VAL A 158 10.29 10.99 -7.65
N VAL A 159 9.97 11.24 -8.92
CA VAL A 159 10.58 10.53 -10.04
C VAL A 159 12.10 10.69 -10.02
N ASP A 160 12.58 11.92 -9.89
CA ASP A 160 14.01 12.22 -9.89
C ASP A 160 14.73 11.58 -8.70
N THR A 161 14.08 11.58 -7.53
CA THR A 161 14.60 10.93 -6.33
C THR A 161 14.74 9.42 -6.53
N LEU A 162 13.70 8.75 -7.03
CA LEU A 162 13.75 7.30 -7.30
C LEU A 162 14.79 6.95 -8.36
N ARG A 163 14.91 7.74 -9.41
CA ARG A 163 16.00 7.58 -10.40
C ARG A 163 17.38 7.76 -9.77
N GLY A 164 17.53 8.72 -8.87
CA GLY A 164 18.74 8.90 -8.07
C GLY A 164 19.08 7.70 -7.18
N TYR A 165 18.09 6.89 -6.81
CA TYR A 165 18.28 5.60 -6.12
C TYR A 165 18.69 4.47 -7.07
N GLY A 166 18.60 4.69 -8.37
CA GLY A 166 18.92 3.71 -9.41
C GLY A 166 17.75 2.81 -9.81
N ALA A 167 16.53 3.27 -9.54
CA ALA A 167 15.30 2.60 -10.01
C ALA A 167 14.98 2.96 -11.46
#